data_d33c6ab236e3ac15e6b0f71a5a907da1
#
_entry.id   d33c6ab236e3ac15e6b0f71a5a907da1
#
_cell.length_a   1.000
_cell.length_b   1.000
_cell.length_c   1.000
_cell.angle_alpha   90.00
_cell.angle_beta   90.00
_cell.angle_gamma   90.00
#
_symmetry.space_group_name_H-M   'P 1'
#
loop_
_entity.id
_entity.type
_entity.pdbx_description
1 polymer ?
#
loop_
_entity_poly.entity_id
_entity_poly.type
_entity_poly.pdbx_seq_one_letter_code
_entity_poly.pdbx_strand_id
1 'polypeptide(L)'
;MGGFKLGKMTFGSLFKKPETVRYPFEKKEIPAGLKGHIVNDVDVCILCGICQRRCPCAAIVVEKPNRKWTIDKFRCVQCGTCVLECPKHCLSMKPGWPAPSKEMFIESF
;
A
#
# COMPACT_ATOMS: atom_id res chain seq x y z
N MET A 1 -42.65 11.13 4.06
CA MET A 1 -43.01 9.88 3.37
C MET A 1 -41.78 9.07 2.86
N GLY A 2 -40.70 9.07 3.60
CA GLY A 2 -39.48 8.30 3.28
C GLY A 2 -39.47 6.85 3.75
N GLY A 3 -40.28 6.48 4.75
CA GLY A 3 -40.19 5.19 5.41
C GLY A 3 -40.50 3.97 4.54
N PHE A 4 -41.48 4.07 3.66
CA PHE A 4 -41.83 2.96 2.76
C PHE A 4 -40.74 2.66 1.71
N LYS A 5 -40.02 3.67 1.22
CA LYS A 5 -38.90 3.45 0.28
C LYS A 5 -37.73 2.73 0.96
N LEU A 6 -37.40 3.11 2.18
CA LEU A 6 -36.35 2.45 2.98
C LEU A 6 -36.73 1.00 3.29
N GLY A 7 -37.97 0.75 3.72
CA GLY A 7 -38.43 -0.61 3.97
C GLY A 7 -38.35 -1.52 2.74
N LYS A 8 -38.75 -1.01 1.56
CA LYS A 8 -38.66 -1.74 0.30
C LYS A 8 -37.20 -2.04 -0.10
N MET A 9 -36.30 -1.08 0.11
CA MET A 9 -34.86 -1.27 -0.16
C MET A 9 -34.26 -2.31 0.78
N THR A 10 -34.56 -2.23 2.08
CA THR A 10 -34.04 -3.15 3.09
C THR A 10 -34.57 -4.57 2.84
N PHE A 11 -35.87 -4.71 2.58
CA PHE A 11 -36.46 -6.00 2.28
C PHE A 11 -35.97 -6.59 0.97
N GLY A 12 -35.75 -5.74 -0.05
CA GLY A 12 -35.15 -6.15 -1.31
C GLY A 12 -33.71 -6.59 -1.20
N SER A 13 -32.93 -6.06 -0.25
CA SER A 13 -31.54 -6.45 -0.03
C SER A 13 -31.39 -7.84 0.58
N LEU A 14 -32.41 -8.34 1.24
CA LEU A 14 -32.42 -9.68 1.83
C LEU A 14 -32.25 -10.80 0.78
N PHE A 15 -32.78 -10.56 -0.42
CA PHE A 15 -32.74 -11.52 -1.53
C PHE A 15 -31.69 -11.20 -2.59
N LYS A 16 -30.90 -10.12 -2.40
CA LYS A 16 -29.81 -9.78 -3.31
C LYS A 16 -28.52 -10.51 -2.96
N LYS A 17 -27.72 -10.78 -3.97
CA LYS A 17 -26.36 -11.27 -3.78
C LYS A 17 -25.55 -10.23 -2.98
N PRO A 18 -24.69 -10.66 -2.03
CA PRO A 18 -23.83 -9.75 -1.28
C PRO A 18 -22.95 -8.89 -2.22
N GLU A 19 -22.86 -7.60 -1.91
CA GLU A 19 -22.00 -6.66 -2.65
C GLU A 19 -20.51 -6.82 -2.31
N THR A 20 -20.21 -7.47 -1.19
CA THR A 20 -18.85 -7.72 -0.74
C THR A 20 -18.34 -9.05 -1.27
N VAL A 21 -17.05 -9.09 -1.59
CA VAL A 21 -16.36 -10.32 -1.98
C VAL A 21 -15.90 -11.10 -0.77
N ARG A 22 -15.77 -12.41 -0.90
CA ARG A 22 -15.27 -13.29 0.15
C ARG A 22 -13.73 -13.28 0.18
N TYR A 23 -13.17 -12.18 0.62
CA TYR A 23 -11.73 -12.11 0.83
C TYR A 23 -11.31 -13.04 2.01
N PRO A 24 -10.21 -13.81 1.94
CA PRO A 24 -9.18 -13.84 0.88
C PRO A 24 -9.45 -14.86 -0.26
N PHE A 25 -10.56 -15.58 -0.25
CA PHE A 25 -10.86 -16.62 -1.25
C PHE A 25 -11.17 -16.02 -2.62
N GLU A 26 -11.91 -14.91 -2.63
CA GLU A 26 -12.21 -14.15 -3.84
C GLU A 26 -11.54 -12.77 -3.73
N LYS A 27 -10.78 -12.39 -4.75
CA LYS A 27 -10.14 -11.07 -4.83
C LYS A 27 -10.77 -10.28 -5.96
N LYS A 28 -11.04 -9.01 -5.73
CA LYS A 28 -11.44 -8.10 -6.81
C LYS A 28 -10.25 -7.83 -7.73
N GLU A 29 -10.53 -7.60 -9.01
CA GLU A 29 -9.53 -7.09 -9.94
C GLU A 29 -8.95 -5.77 -9.43
N ILE A 30 -7.63 -5.66 -9.51
CA ILE A 30 -6.91 -4.48 -9.07
C ILE A 30 -7.00 -3.43 -10.18
N PRO A 31 -7.65 -2.28 -9.96
CA PRO A 31 -7.72 -1.24 -10.96
C PRO A 31 -6.33 -0.65 -11.25
N ALA A 32 -6.13 -0.22 -12.51
CA ALA A 32 -4.93 0.50 -12.88
C ALA A 32 -4.81 1.80 -12.07
N GLY A 33 -3.61 2.09 -11.56
CA GLY A 33 -3.36 3.25 -10.72
C GLY A 33 -3.66 3.07 -9.23
N LEU A 34 -4.06 1.88 -8.79
CA LEU A 34 -4.15 1.59 -7.37
C LEU A 34 -2.77 1.72 -6.72
N LYS A 35 -2.70 2.49 -5.66
CA LYS A 35 -1.50 2.56 -4.81
C LYS A 35 -1.32 1.22 -4.11
N GLY A 36 -0.08 0.76 -4.07
CA GLY A 36 0.27 -0.51 -3.44
C GLY A 36 1.51 -0.36 -2.57
N HIS A 37 2.31 -1.39 -2.52
CA HIS A 37 3.55 -1.37 -1.74
C HIS A 37 4.72 -0.77 -2.54
N ILE A 38 5.67 -0.20 -1.81
CA ILE A 38 6.88 0.38 -2.37
C ILE A 38 7.93 -0.71 -2.60
N VAL A 39 8.56 -0.66 -3.76
CA VAL A 39 9.70 -1.52 -4.13
C VAL A 39 10.86 -0.63 -4.55
N ASN A 40 12.05 -0.95 -4.08
CA ASN A 40 13.28 -0.24 -4.42
C ASN A 40 14.16 -1.10 -5.34
N ASP A 41 14.69 -0.48 -6.37
CA ASP A 41 15.76 -1.04 -7.19
C ASP A 41 17.11 -0.56 -6.64
N VAL A 42 17.78 -1.43 -5.91
CA VAL A 42 19.02 -1.11 -5.19
C VAL A 42 20.18 -0.82 -6.13
N ASP A 43 20.18 -1.42 -7.32
CA ASP A 43 21.24 -1.24 -8.31
C ASP A 43 21.27 0.21 -8.83
N VAL A 44 20.12 0.85 -8.94
CA VAL A 44 19.97 2.23 -9.37
C VAL A 44 20.04 3.22 -8.21
N CYS A 45 19.79 2.76 -7.00
CA CYS A 45 19.69 3.59 -5.82
C CYS A 45 21.06 4.16 -5.39
N ILE A 46 21.13 5.47 -5.26
CA ILE A 46 22.36 6.17 -4.78
C ILE A 46 22.37 6.38 -3.26
N LEU A 47 21.37 5.89 -2.55
CA LEU A 47 21.25 6.01 -1.09
C LEU A 47 21.33 7.47 -0.59
N CYS A 48 20.75 8.41 -1.33
CA CYS A 48 20.79 9.84 -1.00
C CYS A 48 20.01 10.22 0.27
N GLY A 49 19.07 9.38 0.70
CA GLY A 49 18.27 9.57 1.93
C GLY A 49 17.11 10.57 1.78
N ILE A 50 16.81 11.05 0.59
CA ILE A 50 15.67 11.97 0.36
C ILE A 50 14.37 11.28 0.70
N CYS A 51 14.18 10.02 0.27
CA CYS A 51 13.00 9.22 0.58
C CYS A 51 12.77 9.06 2.09
N GLN A 52 13.83 8.86 2.86
CA GLN A 52 13.77 8.78 4.32
C GLN A 52 13.29 10.09 4.94
N ARG A 53 13.82 11.22 4.48
CA ARG A 53 13.45 12.55 5.00
C ARG A 53 12.04 12.98 4.61
N ARG A 54 11.57 12.56 3.45
CA ARG A 54 10.23 12.90 2.94
C ARG A 54 9.14 11.95 3.40
N CYS A 55 9.49 10.84 4.01
CA CYS A 55 8.51 9.89 4.53
C CYS A 55 7.78 10.47 5.75
N PRO A 56 6.46 10.65 5.70
CA PRO A 56 5.70 11.23 6.82
C PRO A 56 5.62 10.31 8.04
N CYS A 57 5.83 9.02 7.83
CA CYS A 57 5.71 7.98 8.87
C CYS A 57 7.05 7.47 9.37
N ALA A 58 8.17 7.99 8.87
CA ALA A 58 9.50 7.48 9.15
C ALA A 58 9.62 5.95 8.92
N ALA A 59 8.98 5.46 7.87
CA ALA A 59 8.96 4.04 7.54
C ALA A 59 10.22 3.57 6.79
N ILE A 60 11.01 4.50 6.26
CA ILE A 60 12.20 4.21 5.45
C ILE A 60 13.45 4.57 6.24
N VAL A 61 14.41 3.66 6.25
CA VAL A 61 15.74 3.87 6.84
C VAL A 61 16.80 3.58 5.78
N VAL A 62 17.72 4.51 5.59
CA VAL A 62 18.81 4.42 4.64
C VAL A 62 20.15 4.45 5.37
N GLU A 63 20.90 3.36 5.30
CA GLU A 63 22.21 3.22 5.88
C GLU A 63 23.29 3.26 4.79
N LYS A 64 23.95 4.39 4.64
CA LYS A 64 25.00 4.59 3.63
C LYS A 64 26.21 3.67 3.82
N PRO A 65 26.75 3.48 5.05
CA PRO A 65 27.94 2.66 5.24
C PRO A 65 27.74 1.22 4.80
N ASN A 66 26.55 0.67 5.09
CA ASN A 66 26.21 -0.73 4.82
C ASN A 66 25.53 -0.91 3.45
N ARG A 67 25.30 0.17 2.71
CA ARG A 67 24.51 0.18 1.47
C ARG A 67 23.17 -0.54 1.62
N LYS A 68 22.53 -0.30 2.74
CA LYS A 68 21.28 -0.96 3.11
C LYS A 68 20.12 0.04 3.04
N TRP A 69 19.07 -0.35 2.37
CA TRP A 69 17.81 0.36 2.31
C TRP A 69 16.71 -0.53 2.89
N THR A 70 15.99 -0.03 3.87
CA THR A 70 14.94 -0.78 4.56
C THR A 70 13.65 -0.01 4.60
N ILE A 71 12.56 -0.72 4.51
CA ILE A 71 11.22 -0.18 4.66
C ILE A 71 10.37 -1.02 5.59
N ASP A 72 9.71 -0.36 6.54
CA ASP A 72 8.67 -0.96 7.35
C ASP A 72 7.31 -0.80 6.66
N LYS A 73 6.83 -1.87 6.05
CA LYS A 73 5.58 -1.88 5.31
C LYS A 73 4.34 -1.63 6.18
N PHE A 74 4.43 -1.92 7.47
CA PHE A 74 3.34 -1.69 8.42
C PHE A 74 3.23 -0.23 8.88
N ARG A 75 4.33 0.51 8.82
CA ARG A 75 4.33 1.96 9.07
C ARG A 75 4.02 2.77 7.82
N CYS A 76 4.29 2.22 6.66
CA CYS A 76 4.10 2.90 5.38
C CYS A 76 2.60 3.13 5.10
N VAL A 77 2.20 4.38 4.95
CA VAL A 77 0.82 4.77 4.59
C VAL A 77 0.59 4.79 3.07
N GLN A 78 1.54 4.34 2.28
CA GLN A 78 1.42 4.22 0.82
C GLN A 78 1.09 5.56 0.14
N CYS A 79 1.63 6.66 0.63
CA CYS A 79 1.38 7.99 0.09
C CYS A 79 2.05 8.22 -1.28
N GLY A 80 3.15 7.51 -1.58
CA GLY A 80 3.89 7.61 -2.83
C GLY A 80 4.84 8.80 -2.92
N THR A 81 5.00 9.60 -1.89
CA THR A 81 5.90 10.77 -1.88
C THR A 81 7.34 10.37 -2.16
N CYS A 82 7.83 9.29 -1.57
CA CYS A 82 9.18 8.79 -1.81
C CYS A 82 9.45 8.46 -3.28
N VAL A 83 8.46 7.93 -3.99
CA VAL A 83 8.56 7.62 -5.41
C VAL A 83 8.68 8.90 -6.24
N LEU A 84 7.90 9.93 -5.92
CA LEU A 84 7.90 11.21 -6.62
C LEU A 84 9.19 12.01 -6.38
N GLU A 85 9.70 11.96 -5.16
CA GLU A 85 10.88 12.73 -4.74
C GLU A 85 12.22 12.05 -5.08
N CYS A 86 12.20 10.82 -5.55
CA CYS A 86 13.41 10.09 -5.87
C CYS A 86 14.08 10.64 -7.15
N PRO A 87 15.32 11.19 -7.07
CA PRO A 87 15.99 11.78 -8.23
C PRO A 87 16.42 10.73 -9.26
N LYS A 88 16.62 9.49 -8.84
CA LYS A 88 17.00 8.37 -9.71
C LYS A 88 15.85 7.50 -10.15
N HIS A 89 14.63 7.79 -9.65
CA HIS A 89 13.43 7.01 -9.96
C HIS A 89 13.59 5.51 -9.72
N CYS A 90 14.38 5.14 -8.70
CA CYS A 90 14.60 3.74 -8.34
C CYS A 90 13.45 3.14 -7.52
N LEU A 91 12.59 3.99 -6.96
CA LEU A 91 11.42 3.56 -6.22
C LEU A 91 10.20 3.44 -7.14
N SER A 92 9.46 2.38 -6.98
CA SER A 92 8.20 2.15 -7.71
C SER A 92 7.12 1.64 -6.78
N MET A 93 5.88 1.94 -7.13
CA MET A 93 4.71 1.35 -6.46
C MET A 93 4.18 0.19 -7.28
N LYS A 94 4.13 -0.98 -6.68
CA LYS A 94 3.47 -2.14 -7.25
C LYS A 94 2.09 -2.31 -6.63
N PRO A 95 1.04 -2.56 -7.43
CA PRO A 95 -0.29 -2.80 -6.89
C PRO A 95 -0.30 -4.05 -6.01
N GLY A 96 -1.17 -4.04 -5.01
CA GLY A 96 -1.29 -5.12 -4.04
C GLY A 96 -0.81 -4.72 -2.64
N TRP A 97 -1.30 -5.44 -1.66
CA TRP A 97 -0.93 -5.24 -0.25
C TRP A 97 0.17 -6.21 0.17
N PRO A 98 0.99 -5.82 1.15
CA PRO A 98 1.90 -6.76 1.78
C PRO A 98 1.12 -7.91 2.43
N ALA A 99 1.74 -9.08 2.50
CA ALA A 99 1.12 -10.24 3.14
C ALA A 99 0.79 -9.93 4.60
N PRO A 100 -0.38 -10.34 5.09
CA PRO A 100 -0.72 -10.16 6.50
C PRO A 100 0.25 -10.96 7.38
N SER A 101 0.69 -10.36 8.47
CA SER A 101 1.59 -10.98 9.43
C SER A 101 1.16 -10.66 10.85
N LYS A 102 1.43 -11.54 11.78
CA LYS A 102 1.22 -11.31 13.22
C LYS A 102 2.31 -10.46 13.85
N GLU A 103 3.48 -10.43 13.23
CA GLU A 103 4.66 -9.71 13.70
C GLU A 103 5.04 -8.64 12.69
N MET A 104 5.56 -7.52 13.19
CA MET A 104 6.13 -6.48 12.34
C MET A 104 7.40 -7.00 11.69
N PHE A 105 7.49 -6.92 10.38
CA PHE A 105 8.72 -7.23 9.66
C PHE A 105 9.18 -6.06 8.81
N ILE A 106 10.48 -5.89 8.75
CA ILE A 106 11.16 -4.86 7.97
C ILE A 106 11.76 -5.53 6.75
N GLU A 107 11.37 -5.07 5.58
CA GLU A 107 11.93 -5.56 4.34
C GLU A 107 13.20 -4.77 4.01
N SER A 108 14.28 -5.48 3.74
CA SER A 108 15.57 -4.90 3.35
C SER A 108 15.89 -5.25 1.90
N PHE A 109 16.42 -4.28 1.21
CA PHE A 109 16.89 -4.38 -0.18
C PHE A 109 18.37 -4.05 -0.27
#